data_423c639510adcfb8e810a743815e8470
#
_entry.id   423c639510adcfb8e810a743815e8470
#
_cell.length_a   1.000
_cell.length_b   1.000
_cell.length_c   1.000
_cell.angle_alpha   90.00
_cell.angle_beta   90.00
_cell.angle_gamma   90.00
#
_symmetry.space_group_name_H-M   'P 1'
#
loop_
_entity.id
_entity.type
_entity.pdbx_description
1 polymer ?
#
loop_
_entity_poly.entity_id
_entity_poly.type
_entity_poly.pdbx_seq_one_letter_code
_entity_poly.pdbx_strand_id
1 'polypeptide(L)'
;MGVRYSRSIAGRRQLTLEDMHNPEVPPEPVALCGSYIGGHFINGFTSPWGNRITGKPAIPYGALRSVTFDNLLAAGRNIAADARVISAVRLNVNCMGSGQAAGIAAALNVPDYQTLCAELTRQNCIFEK
;
A
#
# COMPACT_ATOMS: atom_id res chain seq x y z
N MET A 1 16.91 -18.42 3.74
CA MET A 1 16.79 -16.95 3.59
C MET A 1 15.47 -16.65 2.90
N GLY A 2 14.56 -15.88 3.52
CA GLY A 2 13.25 -15.58 2.94
C GLY A 2 13.35 -14.50 1.86
N VAL A 3 12.65 -14.68 0.74
CA VAL A 3 12.49 -13.65 -0.28
C VAL A 3 11.60 -12.53 0.28
N ARG A 4 12.15 -11.33 0.45
CA ARG A 4 11.44 -10.18 1.04
C ARG A 4 10.71 -9.31 0.02
N TYR A 5 11.12 -9.38 -1.24
CA TYR A 5 10.52 -8.72 -2.39
C TYR A 5 10.93 -9.45 -3.66
N SER A 6 9.98 -9.68 -4.57
CA SER A 6 10.28 -10.24 -5.89
C SER A 6 9.47 -9.57 -7.00
N ARG A 7 8.16 -9.66 -6.95
CA ARG A 7 7.24 -9.13 -7.98
C ARG A 7 6.10 -8.38 -7.32
N SER A 8 5.66 -7.31 -7.96
CA SER A 8 4.45 -6.58 -7.64
C SER A 8 3.47 -6.64 -8.82
N ILE A 9 2.20 -6.45 -8.51
CA ILE A 9 1.17 -6.32 -9.53
C ILE A 9 1.38 -5.03 -10.33
N ALA A 10 1.01 -5.02 -11.61
CA ALA A 10 0.78 -3.79 -12.33
C ALA A 10 -0.57 -3.23 -11.86
N GLY A 11 -0.53 -2.26 -10.95
CA GLY A 11 -1.71 -1.68 -10.32
C GLY A 11 -2.22 -0.46 -11.06
N ARG A 12 -3.51 -0.13 -10.83
CA ARG A 12 -4.15 1.09 -11.38
C ARG A 12 -3.52 2.38 -10.87
N ARG A 13 -2.86 2.32 -9.71
CA ARG A 13 -2.00 3.35 -9.16
C ARG A 13 -0.77 2.68 -8.56
N GLN A 14 0.39 3.28 -8.72
CA GLN A 14 1.61 2.86 -8.03
C GLN A 14 1.82 3.75 -6.81
N LEU A 15 2.11 3.12 -5.66
CA LEU A 15 2.53 3.83 -4.47
C LEU A 15 4.01 4.20 -4.62
N THR A 16 4.32 5.49 -4.55
CA THR A 16 5.65 6.03 -4.85
C THR A 16 6.39 6.53 -3.60
N LEU A 17 7.68 6.78 -3.75
CA LEU A 17 8.47 7.39 -2.68
C LEU A 17 7.96 8.81 -2.33
N GLU A 18 7.44 9.54 -3.29
CA GLU A 18 6.85 10.86 -3.10
C GLU A 18 5.62 10.80 -2.20
N ASP A 19 4.74 9.79 -2.39
CA ASP A 19 3.58 9.57 -1.52
C ASP A 19 3.99 9.37 -0.04
N MET A 20 5.18 8.84 0.22
CA MET A 20 5.68 8.64 1.60
C MET A 20 6.02 9.95 2.30
N HIS A 21 6.27 11.01 1.57
CA HIS A 21 6.67 12.32 2.09
C HIS A 21 5.64 13.41 1.86
N ASN A 22 4.56 13.11 1.11
CA ASN A 22 3.48 14.05 0.88
C ASN A 22 2.74 14.33 2.21
N PRO A 23 2.52 15.59 2.59
CA PRO A 23 1.72 15.95 3.76
C PRO A 23 0.23 15.60 3.61
N GLU A 24 -0.22 15.38 2.38
CA GLU A 24 -1.59 14.97 2.07
C GLU A 24 -1.71 13.46 1.95
N VAL A 25 -2.83 12.94 2.41
CA VAL A 25 -3.17 11.52 2.22
C VAL A 25 -3.42 11.26 0.73
N PRO A 26 -2.85 10.20 0.14
CA PRO A 26 -3.13 9.88 -1.25
C PRO A 26 -4.64 9.62 -1.47
N PRO A 27 -5.17 9.88 -2.67
CA PRO A 27 -6.59 9.60 -2.96
C PRO A 27 -6.91 8.12 -2.79
N GLU A 28 -8.13 7.84 -2.37
CA GLU A 28 -8.67 6.49 -2.14
C GLU A 28 -7.83 5.65 -1.16
N PRO A 29 -7.52 6.15 0.05
CA PRO A 29 -6.75 5.39 1.04
C PRO A 29 -7.55 4.18 1.54
N VAL A 30 -6.91 3.03 1.67
CA VAL A 30 -7.53 1.79 2.19
C VAL A 30 -6.78 1.17 3.35
N ALA A 31 -5.56 1.62 3.62
CA ALA A 31 -4.79 1.24 4.80
C ALA A 31 -3.71 2.29 5.07
N LEU A 32 -3.40 2.53 6.34
CA LEU A 32 -2.25 3.37 6.70
C LEU A 32 -0.94 2.63 6.42
N CYS A 33 0.10 3.40 6.07
CA CYS A 33 1.45 2.90 5.93
C CYS A 33 2.37 3.63 6.93
N GLY A 34 2.36 3.21 8.18
CA GLY A 34 3.07 3.85 9.27
C GLY A 34 4.40 3.18 9.60
N SER A 35 5.42 3.32 8.76
CA SER A 35 6.72 2.74 9.01
C SER A 35 7.84 3.58 8.40
N TYR A 36 9.09 3.22 8.72
CA TYR A 36 10.26 3.80 8.09
C TYR A 36 10.61 3.08 6.78
N ILE A 37 11.27 3.78 5.87
CA ILE A 37 11.80 3.19 4.65
C ILE A 37 13.12 2.48 5.01
N GLY A 38 13.04 1.19 5.29
CA GLY A 38 14.17 0.35 5.67
C GLY A 38 14.57 -0.58 4.53
N GLY A 39 15.65 -0.30 3.80
CA GLY A 39 16.13 -1.16 2.73
C GLY A 39 17.55 -1.64 2.99
N HIS A 40 17.79 -2.94 2.81
CA HIS A 40 19.14 -3.47 2.58
C HIS A 40 19.39 -3.39 1.06
N PHE A 41 19.79 -2.21 0.59
CA PHE A 41 20.14 -2.03 -0.81
C PHE A 41 21.61 -2.35 -1.01
N ILE A 42 21.93 -3.10 -2.05
CA ILE A 42 23.29 -3.52 -2.39
C ILE A 42 24.22 -2.30 -2.58
N ASN A 43 23.69 -1.16 -2.97
CA ASN A 43 24.43 0.06 -3.26
C ASN A 43 24.26 1.16 -2.19
N GLY A 44 23.87 0.83 -0.97
CA GLY A 44 23.76 1.82 0.12
C GLY A 44 22.79 2.95 -0.18
N PHE A 45 21.70 2.67 -0.89
CA PHE A 45 20.69 3.68 -1.22
C PHE A 45 20.17 4.32 0.07
N THR A 46 20.41 5.61 0.20
CA THR A 46 19.76 6.46 1.20
C THR A 46 18.76 7.36 0.49
N SER A 47 17.52 7.36 0.98
CA SER A 47 16.54 8.35 0.51
C SER A 47 17.09 9.77 0.74
N PRO A 48 16.84 10.74 -0.16
CA PRO A 48 17.17 12.15 0.07
C PRO A 48 16.62 12.71 1.39
N TRP A 49 15.54 12.10 1.90
CA TRP A 49 14.91 12.44 3.18
C TRP A 49 15.34 11.51 4.33
N GLY A 50 16.39 10.71 4.15
CA GLY A 50 16.77 9.66 5.08
C GLY A 50 15.78 8.48 5.04
N ASN A 51 15.73 7.72 6.13
CA ASN A 51 14.82 6.57 6.25
C ASN A 51 13.48 6.94 6.91
N ARG A 52 13.28 8.21 7.28
CA ARG A 52 12.10 8.66 7.98
C ARG A 52 11.00 9.04 6.99
N ILE A 53 9.82 8.54 7.21
CA ILE A 53 8.60 8.99 6.53
C ILE A 53 8.15 10.29 7.19
N THR A 54 7.95 11.34 6.41
CA THR A 54 7.59 12.68 6.89
C THR A 54 6.16 13.07 6.54
N GLY A 55 5.52 12.34 5.62
CA GLY A 55 4.16 12.58 5.18
C GLY A 55 3.10 11.79 5.96
N LYS A 56 1.93 11.71 5.37
CA LYS A 56 0.80 10.88 5.82
C LYS A 56 0.58 9.72 4.84
N PRO A 57 1.51 8.74 4.80
CA PRO A 57 1.42 7.70 3.79
C PRO A 57 0.24 6.77 4.08
N ALA A 58 -0.52 6.52 3.05
CA ALA A 58 -1.56 5.50 3.05
C ALA A 58 -1.45 4.67 1.76
N ILE A 59 -1.93 3.45 1.82
CA ILE A 59 -1.98 2.56 0.66
C ILE A 59 -3.26 2.91 -0.11
N PRO A 60 -3.16 3.39 -1.38
CA PRO A 60 -4.33 3.71 -2.17
C PRO A 60 -4.98 2.43 -2.74
N TYR A 61 -6.30 2.43 -2.90
CA TYR A 61 -7.04 1.29 -3.46
C TYR A 61 -6.52 0.85 -4.83
N GLY A 62 -6.16 1.79 -5.68
CA GLY A 62 -5.58 1.50 -6.99
C GLY A 62 -4.27 0.70 -6.94
N ALA A 63 -3.52 0.74 -5.83
CA ALA A 63 -2.31 -0.07 -5.67
C ALA A 63 -2.61 -1.56 -5.42
N LEU A 64 -3.82 -1.88 -4.97
CA LEU A 64 -4.28 -3.26 -4.78
C LEU A 64 -4.90 -3.85 -6.05
N ARG A 65 -5.40 -3.02 -6.99
CA ARG A 65 -6.18 -3.43 -8.16
C ARG A 65 -5.32 -3.60 -9.38
N SER A 66 -5.44 -4.73 -10.08
CA SER A 66 -4.77 -4.94 -11.37
C SER A 66 -5.26 -3.97 -12.45
N VAL A 67 -4.35 -3.52 -13.33
CA VAL A 67 -4.72 -2.80 -14.56
C VAL A 67 -5.23 -3.74 -15.65
N THR A 68 -4.88 -5.03 -15.57
CA THR A 68 -5.19 -6.01 -16.63
C THR A 68 -6.48 -6.79 -16.34
N PHE A 69 -6.72 -7.11 -15.06
CA PHE A 69 -7.84 -7.95 -14.65
C PHE A 69 -8.68 -7.22 -13.61
N ASP A 70 -9.97 -7.06 -13.88
CA ASP A 70 -10.88 -6.32 -13.00
C ASP A 70 -11.13 -7.01 -11.66
N ASN A 71 -11.02 -8.33 -11.62
CA ASN A 71 -11.25 -9.18 -10.45
C ASN A 71 -9.95 -9.64 -9.75
N LEU A 72 -8.78 -9.11 -10.12
CA LEU A 72 -7.51 -9.45 -9.51
C LEU A 72 -7.06 -8.36 -8.54
N LEU A 73 -6.90 -8.75 -7.29
CA LEU A 73 -6.36 -7.92 -6.22
C LEU A 73 -5.05 -8.50 -5.70
N ALA A 74 -4.17 -7.61 -5.24
CA ALA A 74 -2.96 -7.97 -4.52
C ALA A 74 -2.91 -7.27 -3.18
N ALA A 75 -2.24 -7.87 -2.19
CA ALA A 75 -2.03 -7.29 -0.87
C ALA A 75 -0.61 -7.52 -0.37
N GLY A 76 -0.22 -6.80 0.66
CA GLY A 76 1.08 -6.97 1.29
C GLY A 76 2.24 -6.62 0.36
N ARG A 77 3.16 -7.55 0.19
CA ARG A 77 4.41 -7.35 -0.56
C ARG A 77 4.24 -7.33 -2.08
N ASN A 78 3.06 -7.65 -2.58
CA ASN A 78 2.77 -7.79 -4.00
C ASN A 78 1.95 -6.62 -4.57
N ILE A 79 1.60 -5.62 -3.77
CA ILE A 79 0.89 -4.42 -4.24
C ILE A 79 1.73 -3.62 -5.24
N ALA A 80 1.09 -2.78 -6.03
CA ALA A 80 1.79 -1.88 -6.94
C ALA A 80 2.48 -0.77 -6.15
N ALA A 81 3.77 -0.93 -5.92
CA ALA A 81 4.58 0.05 -5.22
C ALA A 81 6.00 0.12 -5.80
N ASP A 82 6.62 1.29 -5.69
CA ASP A 82 8.04 1.48 -6.00
C ASP A 82 8.89 0.53 -5.15
N ALA A 83 9.93 -0.05 -5.71
CA ALA A 83 10.84 -0.96 -5.02
C ALA A 83 11.40 -0.38 -3.71
N ARG A 84 11.61 0.94 -3.66
CA ARG A 84 12.06 1.66 -2.47
C ARG A 84 11.01 1.70 -1.37
N VAL A 85 9.74 1.82 -1.76
CA VAL A 85 8.59 1.89 -0.85
C VAL A 85 8.21 0.53 -0.28
N ILE A 86 8.45 -0.54 -1.03
CA ILE A 86 8.17 -1.92 -0.58
C ILE A 86 8.83 -2.21 0.77
N SER A 87 9.98 -1.63 1.05
CA SER A 87 10.64 -1.82 2.34
C SER A 87 9.79 -1.36 3.54
N ALA A 88 8.96 -0.35 3.37
CA ALA A 88 8.01 0.12 4.36
C ALA A 88 6.71 -0.70 4.33
N VAL A 89 6.17 -0.94 3.14
CA VAL A 89 4.88 -1.63 2.96
C VAL A 89 4.92 -3.09 3.42
N ARG A 90 6.05 -3.78 3.28
CA ARG A 90 6.21 -5.21 3.59
C ARG A 90 6.12 -5.58 5.07
N LEU A 91 6.04 -4.61 5.97
CA LEU A 91 5.92 -4.88 7.40
C LEU A 91 4.55 -5.47 7.74
N ASN A 92 4.52 -6.31 8.78
CA ASN A 92 3.34 -7.10 9.12
C ASN A 92 2.08 -6.24 9.25
N VAL A 93 2.14 -5.11 9.94
CA VAL A 93 0.99 -4.22 10.15
C VAL A 93 0.42 -3.71 8.82
N ASN A 94 1.30 -3.26 7.90
CA ASN A 94 0.89 -2.75 6.60
C ASN A 94 0.36 -3.87 5.69
N CYS A 95 0.96 -5.07 5.79
CA CYS A 95 0.46 -6.25 5.09
C CYS A 95 -0.92 -6.69 5.60
N MET A 96 -1.16 -6.59 6.91
CA MET A 96 -2.46 -6.90 7.51
C MET A 96 -3.52 -5.89 7.06
N GLY A 97 -3.24 -4.59 7.12
CA GLY A 97 -4.18 -3.54 6.68
C GLY A 97 -4.54 -3.68 5.20
N SER A 98 -3.54 -3.82 4.32
CA SER A 98 -3.78 -4.04 2.88
C SER A 98 -4.49 -5.36 2.60
N GLY A 99 -4.20 -6.41 3.37
CA GLY A 99 -4.87 -7.72 3.28
C GLY A 99 -6.34 -7.64 3.67
N GLN A 100 -6.65 -6.92 4.77
CA GLN A 100 -8.02 -6.68 5.20
C GLN A 100 -8.81 -5.92 4.13
N ALA A 101 -8.25 -4.81 3.59
CA ALA A 101 -8.89 -4.03 2.55
C ALA A 101 -9.12 -4.84 1.27
N ALA A 102 -8.12 -5.62 0.83
CA ALA A 102 -8.26 -6.49 -0.34
C ALA A 102 -9.31 -7.60 -0.12
N GLY A 103 -9.35 -8.18 1.08
CA GLY A 103 -10.34 -9.21 1.44
C GLY A 103 -11.78 -8.67 1.42
N ILE A 104 -11.98 -7.49 1.99
CA ILE A 104 -13.29 -6.80 1.96
C ILE A 104 -13.69 -6.46 0.52
N ALA A 105 -12.75 -5.88 -0.26
CA ALA A 105 -13.01 -5.56 -1.66
C ALA A 105 -13.35 -6.80 -2.49
N ALA A 106 -12.66 -7.93 -2.26
CA ALA A 106 -12.97 -9.18 -2.93
C ALA A 106 -14.36 -9.72 -2.56
N ALA A 107 -14.73 -9.68 -1.28
CA ALA A 107 -16.06 -10.10 -0.81
C ALA A 107 -17.20 -9.26 -1.41
N LEU A 108 -16.93 -7.99 -1.72
CA LEU A 108 -17.86 -7.06 -2.37
C LEU A 108 -17.75 -7.06 -3.91
N ASN A 109 -17.06 -8.05 -4.49
CA ASN A 109 -16.84 -8.16 -5.94
C ASN A 109 -16.14 -6.93 -6.55
N VAL A 110 -15.07 -6.46 -5.87
CA VAL A 110 -14.22 -5.34 -6.29
C VAL A 110 -15.01 -4.04 -6.57
N PRO A 111 -15.68 -3.48 -5.56
CA PRO A 111 -16.56 -2.34 -5.70
C PRO A 111 -15.81 -1.05 -6.07
N ASP A 112 -16.55 0.02 -6.33
CA ASP A 112 -16.00 1.38 -6.32
C ASP A 112 -15.46 1.75 -4.91
N TYR A 113 -14.66 2.82 -4.86
CA TYR A 113 -14.03 3.22 -3.61
C TYR A 113 -15.04 3.67 -2.53
N GLN A 114 -16.14 4.31 -2.91
CA GLN A 114 -17.12 4.80 -1.94
C GLN A 114 -17.79 3.65 -1.19
N THR A 115 -18.16 2.61 -1.92
CA THR A 115 -18.73 1.38 -1.35
C THR A 115 -17.72 0.68 -0.44
N LEU A 116 -16.46 0.57 -0.89
CA LEU A 116 -15.39 -0.02 -0.07
C LEU A 116 -15.13 0.81 1.18
N CYS A 117 -15.05 2.13 1.07
CA CYS A 117 -14.81 3.05 2.19
C CYS A 117 -15.90 2.93 3.25
N ALA A 118 -17.17 2.85 2.85
CA ALA A 118 -18.28 2.65 3.77
C ALA A 118 -18.15 1.34 4.56
N GLU A 119 -17.73 0.24 3.91
CA GLU A 119 -17.55 -1.04 4.57
C GLU A 119 -16.31 -1.06 5.47
N LEU A 120 -15.18 -0.45 5.04
CA LEU A 120 -14.00 -0.27 5.89
C LEU A 120 -14.35 0.49 7.17
N THR A 121 -15.12 1.58 7.04
CA THR A 121 -15.60 2.37 8.19
C THR A 121 -16.51 1.56 9.10
N ARG A 122 -17.45 0.80 8.54
CA ARG A 122 -18.36 -0.09 9.29
C ARG A 122 -17.59 -1.13 10.12
N GLN A 123 -16.47 -1.63 9.59
CA GLN A 123 -15.60 -2.60 10.27
C GLN A 123 -14.55 -1.94 11.18
N ASN A 124 -14.59 -0.63 11.40
CA ASN A 124 -13.62 0.13 12.17
C ASN A 124 -12.16 -0.05 11.70
N CYS A 125 -11.97 -0.20 10.38
CA CYS A 125 -10.64 -0.25 9.80
C CYS A 125 -9.97 1.13 9.90
N ILE A 126 -8.65 1.13 10.15
CA ILE A 126 -7.87 2.38 10.22
C ILE A 126 -7.18 2.57 8.86
N PHE A 127 -7.69 3.46 8.04
CA PHE A 127 -7.18 3.72 6.69
C PHE A 127 -6.94 5.21 6.39
N GLU A 128 -7.42 6.09 7.25
CA GLU A 128 -7.17 7.55 7.20
C GLU A 128 -6.99 8.11 8.61
N LYS A 129 -6.39 9.30 8.72
CA LYS A 129 -6.18 10.04 9.97
C LYS A 129 -6.81 11.41 9.87
#